data_c06222718bfa18004aef0f42a8b28116
#
_entry.id   c06222718bfa18004aef0f42a8b28116
#
_cell.length_a   1.000
_cell.length_b   1.000
_cell.length_c   1.000
_cell.angle_alpha   90.00
_cell.angle_beta   90.00
_cell.angle_gamma   90.00
#
_symmetry.space_group_name_H-M   'P 1'
#
loop_
_entity.id
_entity.type
_entity.pdbx_description
1 polymer ?
#
loop_
_entity_poly.entity_id
_entity_poly.type
_entity_poly.pdbx_seq_one_letter_code
_entity_poly.pdbx_strand_id
1 'polypeptide(L)'
;MSVPFWTVDADVIVPSRLFGREHYAARTIRPRLLELLPKFLKQPDNPVARVPCFAPPQLSSSDWQEDFTRGWTLDRSVPPVNEWRGGNQEALRRLDEFIREKMALYPEGRNRPESDATSRLSPYLHFGHIGPHTVALRVQDANVPETAKKAFLEQLIIRRELAVNFVRFNPVYDSLECLEPWADRSLAQHSSDRRPIVYSKERLESAETHDPLWNAAQKQMVLTGWMHNYLRMYWAKKILEWSPSIASAYQRATWLNDRYQLDGRDPNGYAGIAWAIVGKHDRPWFERPVFGQVRYMSLASTGRKFDSKSYMAQIAKLERAHV
;
A
#
# COMPACT_ATOMS: atom_id res chain seq x y z
N MET A 1 -0.88 41.17 -6.85
CA MET A 1 -2.17 40.45 -6.88
C MET A 1 -2.00 39.16 -6.09
N SER A 2 -2.79 38.93 -5.04
CA SER A 2 -2.81 37.63 -4.36
C SER A 2 -3.84 36.75 -5.09
N VAL A 3 -3.39 35.64 -5.63
CA VAL A 3 -4.26 34.65 -6.25
C VAL A 3 -4.65 33.62 -5.19
N PRO A 4 -5.93 33.26 -5.03
CA PRO A 4 -6.32 32.22 -4.11
C PRO A 4 -5.64 30.87 -4.47
N PHE A 5 -5.01 30.22 -3.49
CA PHE A 5 -4.43 28.90 -3.64
C PHE A 5 -5.25 27.89 -2.81
N TRP A 6 -5.75 26.87 -3.46
CA TRP A 6 -6.57 25.84 -2.86
C TRP A 6 -5.88 24.48 -2.93
N THR A 7 -5.82 23.77 -1.83
CA THR A 7 -5.43 22.38 -1.79
C THR A 7 -6.65 21.49 -1.71
N VAL A 8 -6.66 20.42 -2.51
CA VAL A 8 -7.75 19.45 -2.56
C VAL A 8 -7.24 18.09 -2.11
N ASP A 9 -8.05 17.42 -1.30
CA ASP A 9 -7.78 16.09 -0.77
C ASP A 9 -8.19 15.04 -1.83
N ALA A 10 -7.36 14.87 -2.86
CA ALA A 10 -7.69 14.09 -4.06
C ALA A 10 -7.60 12.58 -3.87
N ASP A 11 -6.93 12.12 -2.81
CA ASP A 11 -6.66 10.70 -2.57
C ASP A 11 -7.78 9.95 -1.85
N VAL A 12 -8.81 10.64 -1.39
CA VAL A 12 -9.90 10.08 -0.60
C VAL A 12 -11.25 10.40 -1.22
N ILE A 13 -12.27 9.63 -0.88
CA ILE A 13 -13.65 9.94 -1.27
C ILE A 13 -14.25 10.93 -0.28
N VAL A 14 -14.06 10.68 1.01
CA VAL A 14 -14.52 11.59 2.07
C VAL A 14 -13.35 12.47 2.51
N PRO A 15 -13.43 13.80 2.39
CA PRO A 15 -12.33 14.68 2.77
C PRO A 15 -11.82 14.39 4.18
N SER A 16 -10.53 14.10 4.31
CA SER A 16 -9.92 13.60 5.55
C SER A 16 -10.07 14.57 6.72
N ARG A 17 -10.13 15.90 6.46
CA ARG A 17 -10.37 16.96 7.46
C ARG A 17 -11.67 16.81 8.25
N LEU A 18 -12.67 16.07 7.71
CA LEU A 18 -13.98 15.90 8.35
C LEU A 18 -13.97 14.91 9.52
N PHE A 19 -12.85 14.21 9.73
CA PHE A 19 -12.70 13.28 10.86
C PHE A 19 -12.21 13.96 12.14
N GLY A 20 -11.53 15.11 12.04
CA GLY A 20 -11.09 15.94 13.17
C GLY A 20 -10.00 15.33 14.06
N ARG A 21 -9.70 14.02 13.93
CA ARG A 21 -8.72 13.30 14.73
C ARG A 21 -8.27 12.02 14.08
N GLU A 22 -7.19 11.43 14.59
CA GLU A 22 -6.78 10.08 14.28
C GLU A 22 -7.81 9.04 14.77
N HIS A 23 -8.11 8.06 13.94
CA HIS A 23 -8.91 6.89 14.26
C HIS A 23 -8.02 5.66 14.41
N TYR A 24 -8.07 5.01 15.55
CA TYR A 24 -7.18 3.90 15.90
C TYR A 24 -7.55 2.55 15.24
N ALA A 25 -8.71 2.44 14.59
CA ALA A 25 -9.14 1.19 13.93
C ALA A 25 -10.26 1.42 12.92
N ALA A 26 -10.43 0.48 11.97
CA ALA A 26 -11.52 0.53 10.99
C ALA A 26 -12.91 0.61 11.64
N ARG A 27 -13.11 -0.02 12.80
CA ARG A 27 -14.39 0.03 13.53
C ARG A 27 -14.77 1.44 14.01
N THR A 28 -13.79 2.31 14.24
CA THR A 28 -14.03 3.67 14.75
C THR A 28 -14.19 4.70 13.65
N ILE A 29 -13.55 4.53 12.50
CA ILE A 29 -13.72 5.44 11.36
C ILE A 29 -14.96 5.09 10.53
N ARG A 30 -15.30 3.80 10.43
CA ARG A 30 -16.40 3.27 9.60
C ARG A 30 -17.75 3.98 9.79
N PRO A 31 -18.29 4.18 10.99
CA PRO A 31 -19.60 4.81 11.14
C PRO A 31 -19.64 6.20 10.49
N ARG A 32 -18.60 7.00 10.72
CA ARG A 32 -18.51 8.34 10.16
C ARG A 32 -18.28 8.34 8.65
N LEU A 33 -17.46 7.41 8.16
CA LEU A 33 -17.28 7.22 6.71
C LEU A 33 -18.61 6.88 6.02
N LEU A 34 -19.33 5.89 6.54
CA LEU A 34 -20.62 5.46 5.96
C LEU A 34 -21.70 6.55 6.01
N GLU A 35 -21.71 7.37 7.04
CA GLU A 35 -22.61 8.55 7.15
C GLU A 35 -22.31 9.58 6.05
N LEU A 36 -21.03 9.84 5.80
CA LEU A 36 -20.59 10.88 4.87
C LEU A 36 -20.54 10.40 3.40
N LEU A 37 -20.36 9.10 3.19
CA LEU A 37 -20.16 8.54 1.86
C LEU A 37 -21.24 8.92 0.84
N PRO A 38 -22.56 8.90 1.13
CA PRO A 38 -23.59 9.30 0.16
C PRO A 38 -23.48 10.77 -0.29
N LYS A 39 -22.86 11.60 0.54
CA LYS A 39 -22.66 13.02 0.21
C LYS A 39 -21.49 13.21 -0.77
N PHE A 40 -20.43 12.41 -0.63
CA PHE A 40 -19.18 12.60 -1.36
C PHE A 40 -18.96 11.60 -2.50
N LEU A 41 -19.46 10.38 -2.42
CA LEU A 41 -19.36 9.40 -3.48
C LEU A 41 -20.42 9.69 -4.57
N LYS A 42 -20.10 10.66 -5.40
CA LYS A 42 -20.93 11.10 -6.54
C LYS A 42 -20.03 11.23 -7.76
N GLN A 43 -20.63 11.14 -8.94
CA GLN A 43 -19.92 11.46 -10.18
C GLN A 43 -19.35 12.88 -10.08
N PRO A 44 -18.04 13.05 -10.26
CA PRO A 44 -17.44 14.39 -10.28
C PRO A 44 -18.07 15.24 -11.39
N ASP A 45 -18.41 16.48 -11.06
CA ASP A 45 -18.83 17.44 -12.06
C ASP A 45 -17.65 17.73 -13.00
N ASN A 46 -17.93 17.79 -14.30
CA ASN A 46 -16.97 18.26 -15.29
C ASN A 46 -17.41 19.66 -15.76
N PRO A 47 -17.12 20.72 -15.00
CA PRO A 47 -17.62 22.04 -15.31
C PRO A 47 -17.00 22.56 -16.62
N VAL A 48 -17.85 23.06 -17.50
CA VAL A 48 -17.39 23.79 -18.68
C VAL A 48 -16.82 25.13 -18.24
N ALA A 49 -15.66 25.49 -18.78
CA ALA A 49 -15.03 26.78 -18.49
C ALA A 49 -15.98 27.93 -18.86
N ARG A 50 -16.30 28.78 -17.90
CA ARG A 50 -17.19 29.95 -18.11
C ARG A 50 -16.48 31.10 -18.78
N VAL A 51 -15.17 31.13 -18.69
CA VAL A 51 -14.32 32.18 -19.28
C VAL A 51 -13.46 31.50 -20.33
N PRO A 52 -13.44 32.08 -21.60
CA PRO A 52 -12.54 31.58 -22.61
C PRO A 52 -11.09 31.63 -22.12
N CYS A 53 -10.36 30.55 -22.26
CA CYS A 53 -8.95 30.52 -21.99
C CYS A 53 -8.24 31.23 -23.19
N PHE A 54 -7.74 32.43 -22.99
CA PHE A 54 -6.82 33.04 -23.93
C PHE A 54 -5.44 32.48 -23.62
N ALA A 55 -5.02 31.48 -24.40
CA ALA A 55 -3.63 31.04 -24.35
C ALA A 55 -2.76 32.22 -24.79
N PRO A 56 -1.82 32.71 -23.97
CA PRO A 56 -0.87 33.73 -24.42
C PRO A 56 -0.11 33.18 -25.64
N PRO A 57 0.01 33.95 -26.75
CA PRO A 57 0.57 33.42 -27.99
C PRO A 57 2.06 33.03 -27.93
N GLN A 58 2.68 33.05 -26.75
CA GLN A 58 4.10 32.79 -26.55
C GLN A 58 4.45 31.74 -25.50
N LEU A 59 3.48 30.98 -24.97
CA LEU A 59 3.81 29.83 -24.12
C LEU A 59 4.25 28.67 -25.01
N SER A 60 5.57 28.45 -25.09
CA SER A 60 6.10 27.21 -25.64
C SER A 60 5.66 26.06 -24.74
N SER A 61 5.11 25.01 -25.32
CA SER A 61 4.91 23.77 -24.59
C SER A 61 6.27 23.19 -24.19
N SER A 62 6.39 22.71 -22.94
CA SER A 62 7.56 21.93 -22.54
C SER A 62 7.65 20.69 -23.42
N ASP A 63 8.87 20.36 -23.87
CA ASP A 63 9.09 19.09 -24.56
C ASP A 63 8.98 17.95 -23.54
N TRP A 64 7.87 17.22 -23.59
CA TRP A 64 7.60 16.09 -22.69
C TRP A 64 8.52 14.88 -22.95
N GLN A 65 9.37 14.92 -23.98
CA GLN A 65 10.37 13.90 -24.24
C GLN A 65 11.70 14.19 -23.52
N GLU A 66 11.90 15.41 -23.03
CA GLU A 66 13.06 15.71 -22.20
C GLU A 66 12.98 15.03 -20.84
N ASP A 67 14.11 14.47 -20.39
CA ASP A 67 14.26 13.98 -19.01
C ASP A 67 14.36 15.19 -18.07
N PHE A 68 13.20 15.62 -17.53
CA PHE A 68 13.12 16.71 -16.56
C PHE A 68 13.92 16.46 -15.27
N THR A 69 14.34 15.20 -15.05
CA THR A 69 15.17 14.85 -13.90
C THR A 69 16.66 14.97 -14.17
N ARG A 70 17.02 15.39 -15.39
CA ARG A 70 18.42 15.63 -15.79
C ARG A 70 19.02 16.72 -14.91
N GLY A 71 20.08 16.40 -14.19
CA GLY A 71 20.70 17.32 -13.24
C GLY A 71 20.18 17.23 -11.80
N TRP A 72 19.17 16.45 -11.53
CA TRP A 72 18.76 16.16 -10.15
C TRP A 72 19.66 15.08 -9.53
N THR A 73 19.99 15.26 -8.25
CA THR A 73 20.70 14.23 -7.48
C THR A 73 19.73 13.13 -7.10
N LEU A 74 19.58 12.13 -7.97
CA LEU A 74 18.70 10.98 -7.77
C LEU A 74 19.53 9.71 -7.64
N ASP A 75 19.14 8.83 -6.71
CA ASP A 75 19.64 7.46 -6.68
C ASP A 75 19.02 6.66 -7.84
N ARG A 76 19.82 6.38 -8.84
CA ARG A 76 19.42 5.63 -10.06
C ARG A 76 19.83 4.16 -10.00
N SER A 77 20.19 3.63 -8.84
CA SER A 77 20.59 2.24 -8.68
C SER A 77 19.43 1.23 -8.76
N VAL A 78 18.18 1.71 -8.63
CA VAL A 78 16.99 0.91 -8.90
C VAL A 78 16.56 1.13 -10.35
N PRO A 79 16.57 0.07 -11.19
CA PRO A 79 16.18 0.19 -12.59
C PRO A 79 14.67 0.42 -12.73
N PRO A 80 14.21 1.01 -13.85
CA PRO A 80 12.80 1.06 -14.18
C PRO A 80 12.17 -0.33 -14.28
N VAL A 81 10.91 -0.44 -13.90
CA VAL A 81 10.11 -1.67 -14.06
C VAL A 81 9.31 -1.60 -15.36
N ASN A 82 9.48 -2.60 -16.24
CA ASN A 82 8.91 -2.58 -17.58
C ASN A 82 7.46 -3.08 -17.67
N GLU A 83 6.95 -3.71 -16.61
CA GLU A 83 5.62 -4.33 -16.60
C GLU A 83 4.47 -3.33 -16.40
N TRP A 84 4.80 -2.08 -16.09
CA TRP A 84 3.83 -1.05 -15.76
C TRP A 84 3.87 0.09 -16.79
N ARG A 85 2.68 0.44 -17.25
CA ARG A 85 2.48 1.66 -18.03
C ARG A 85 1.73 2.67 -17.18
N GLY A 86 2.20 3.91 -17.13
CA GLY A 86 1.51 4.99 -16.45
C GLY A 86 0.31 5.50 -17.24
N GLY A 87 -0.48 6.37 -16.60
CA GLY A 87 -1.55 7.13 -17.22
C GLY A 87 -2.94 6.60 -16.97
N ASN A 88 -3.90 7.49 -17.18
CA ASN A 88 -5.32 7.26 -16.89
C ASN A 88 -5.93 6.13 -17.74
N GLN A 89 -5.58 6.06 -19.03
CA GLN A 89 -6.13 5.04 -19.94
C GLN A 89 -5.74 3.62 -19.49
N GLU A 90 -4.49 3.43 -19.10
CA GLU A 90 -4.04 2.12 -18.61
C GLU A 90 -4.66 1.79 -17.24
N ALA A 91 -4.82 2.77 -16.36
CA ALA A 91 -5.52 2.58 -15.10
C ALA A 91 -6.98 2.13 -15.30
N LEU A 92 -7.69 2.76 -16.23
CA LEU A 92 -9.07 2.38 -16.61
C LEU A 92 -9.11 0.98 -17.24
N ARG A 93 -8.19 0.67 -18.16
CA ARG A 93 -8.10 -0.67 -18.78
C ARG A 93 -7.92 -1.77 -17.71
N ARG A 94 -7.04 -1.54 -16.74
CA ARG A 94 -6.81 -2.49 -15.63
C ARG A 94 -8.01 -2.61 -14.70
N LEU A 95 -8.71 -1.51 -14.44
CA LEU A 95 -9.95 -1.54 -13.67
C LEU A 95 -11.02 -2.37 -14.40
N ASP A 96 -11.22 -2.15 -15.70
CA ASP A 96 -12.19 -2.88 -16.51
C ASP A 96 -11.84 -4.37 -16.62
N GLU A 97 -10.57 -4.72 -16.80
CA GLU A 97 -10.08 -6.11 -16.76
C GLU A 97 -10.35 -6.75 -15.39
N PHE A 98 -10.04 -6.04 -14.29
CA PHE A 98 -10.30 -6.55 -12.95
C PHE A 98 -11.78 -6.80 -12.71
N ILE A 99 -12.65 -5.87 -13.07
CA ILE A 99 -14.10 -6.00 -12.90
C ILE A 99 -14.63 -7.20 -13.71
N ARG A 100 -14.21 -7.33 -14.96
CA ARG A 100 -14.69 -8.37 -15.87
C ARG A 100 -14.20 -9.77 -15.50
N GLU A 101 -12.93 -9.92 -15.13
CA GLU A 101 -12.27 -11.22 -15.06
C GLU A 101 -11.98 -11.72 -13.66
N LYS A 102 -11.76 -10.80 -12.70
CA LYS A 102 -11.18 -11.15 -11.40
C LYS A 102 -12.09 -10.82 -10.24
N MET A 103 -12.95 -9.83 -10.36
CA MET A 103 -13.67 -9.27 -9.24
C MET A 103 -14.64 -10.25 -8.58
N ALA A 104 -15.28 -11.13 -9.33
CA ALA A 104 -16.16 -12.16 -8.78
C ALA A 104 -15.41 -13.12 -7.83
N LEU A 105 -14.12 -13.35 -8.10
CA LEU A 105 -13.24 -14.20 -7.28
C LEU A 105 -12.55 -13.46 -6.13
N TYR A 106 -12.66 -12.13 -6.09
CA TYR A 106 -11.92 -11.29 -5.15
C TYR A 106 -12.14 -11.65 -3.67
N PRO A 107 -13.35 -11.94 -3.19
CA PRO A 107 -13.57 -12.27 -1.76
C PRO A 107 -12.69 -13.40 -1.26
N GLU A 108 -12.50 -14.43 -2.06
CA GLU A 108 -11.74 -15.64 -1.76
C GLU A 108 -10.26 -15.52 -2.19
N GLY A 109 -10.04 -14.92 -3.35
CA GLY A 109 -8.73 -14.83 -3.99
C GLY A 109 -7.83 -13.72 -3.47
N ARG A 110 -8.37 -12.66 -2.86
CA ARG A 110 -7.59 -11.49 -2.42
C ARG A 110 -6.47 -11.78 -1.41
N ASN A 111 -6.51 -12.92 -0.75
CA ASN A 111 -5.47 -13.36 0.20
C ASN A 111 -4.65 -14.55 -0.34
N ARG A 112 -4.79 -14.83 -1.63
CA ARG A 112 -4.10 -15.92 -2.34
C ARG A 112 -3.17 -15.35 -3.40
N PRO A 113 -1.89 -15.11 -3.05
CA PRO A 113 -0.91 -14.49 -3.94
C PRO A 113 -0.74 -15.18 -5.29
N GLU A 114 -0.92 -16.50 -5.33
CA GLU A 114 -0.80 -17.31 -6.54
C GLU A 114 -1.96 -17.15 -7.54
N SER A 115 -3.10 -16.62 -7.09
CA SER A 115 -4.31 -16.59 -7.90
C SER A 115 -4.49 -15.34 -8.76
N ASP A 116 -3.65 -14.33 -8.60
CA ASP A 116 -3.75 -13.02 -9.29
C ASP A 116 -5.16 -12.39 -9.26
N ALA A 117 -5.90 -12.57 -8.17
CA ALA A 117 -7.27 -12.10 -8.02
C ALA A 117 -7.38 -10.66 -7.48
N THR A 118 -6.32 -9.86 -7.56
CA THR A 118 -6.31 -8.47 -7.10
C THR A 118 -6.32 -7.49 -8.26
N SER A 119 -6.77 -6.26 -8.02
CA SER A 119 -6.85 -5.23 -9.06
C SER A 119 -5.51 -4.67 -9.50
N ARG A 120 -4.49 -4.75 -8.66
CA ARG A 120 -3.18 -4.10 -8.84
C ARG A 120 -3.28 -2.59 -9.14
N LEU A 121 -4.30 -1.91 -8.61
CA LEU A 121 -4.52 -0.47 -8.85
C LEU A 121 -3.77 0.45 -7.90
N SER A 122 -3.08 -0.10 -6.89
CA SER A 122 -2.41 0.75 -5.88
C SER A 122 -1.40 1.75 -6.46
N PRO A 123 -0.55 1.42 -7.47
CA PRO A 123 0.32 2.41 -8.08
C PRO A 123 -0.46 3.51 -8.81
N TYR A 124 -1.55 3.17 -9.48
CA TYR A 124 -2.35 4.14 -10.24
C TYR A 124 -3.12 5.09 -9.33
N LEU A 125 -3.59 4.60 -8.18
CA LEU A 125 -4.19 5.44 -7.15
C LEU A 125 -3.15 6.34 -6.50
N HIS A 126 -1.95 5.81 -6.20
CA HIS A 126 -0.85 6.56 -5.61
C HIS A 126 -0.39 7.74 -6.47
N PHE A 127 -0.22 7.51 -7.77
CA PHE A 127 0.20 8.56 -8.70
C PHE A 127 -0.95 9.41 -9.26
N GLY A 128 -2.19 9.22 -8.79
CA GLY A 128 -3.35 9.97 -9.27
C GLY A 128 -3.74 9.69 -10.72
N HIS A 129 -3.30 8.57 -11.31
CA HIS A 129 -3.70 8.16 -12.65
C HIS A 129 -5.17 7.79 -12.73
N ILE A 130 -5.77 7.42 -11.59
CA ILE A 130 -7.21 7.18 -11.41
C ILE A 130 -7.62 7.60 -10.01
N GLY A 131 -8.77 8.26 -9.90
CA GLY A 131 -9.30 8.65 -8.60
C GLY A 131 -10.10 7.53 -7.91
N PRO A 132 -10.11 7.49 -6.56
CA PRO A 132 -10.88 6.49 -5.81
C PRO A 132 -12.39 6.59 -6.08
N HIS A 133 -12.92 7.77 -6.40
CA HIS A 133 -14.31 7.96 -6.82
C HIS A 133 -14.64 7.16 -8.07
N THR A 134 -13.83 7.31 -9.11
CA THR A 134 -14.01 6.58 -10.38
C THR A 134 -14.01 5.07 -10.15
N VAL A 135 -13.05 4.58 -9.35
CA VAL A 135 -12.96 3.14 -9.03
C VAL A 135 -14.19 2.68 -8.26
N ALA A 136 -14.61 3.43 -7.22
CA ALA A 136 -15.75 3.04 -6.39
C ALA A 136 -17.06 3.03 -7.18
N LEU A 137 -17.33 4.05 -7.99
CA LEU A 137 -18.55 4.15 -8.82
C LEU A 137 -18.60 3.03 -9.87
N ARG A 138 -17.49 2.79 -10.60
CA ARG A 138 -17.42 1.67 -11.57
C ARG A 138 -17.68 0.32 -10.91
N VAL A 139 -17.16 0.11 -9.69
CA VAL A 139 -17.39 -1.12 -8.92
C VAL A 139 -18.85 -1.23 -8.47
N GLN A 140 -19.49 -0.14 -8.04
CA GLN A 140 -20.90 -0.16 -7.66
C GLN A 140 -21.80 -0.51 -8.83
N ASP A 141 -21.51 0.02 -10.01
CA ASP A 141 -22.31 -0.19 -11.23
C ASP A 141 -22.03 -1.55 -11.92
N ALA A 142 -20.97 -2.25 -11.50
CA ALA A 142 -20.55 -3.51 -12.12
C ALA A 142 -21.59 -4.62 -11.91
N ASN A 143 -21.80 -5.45 -12.94
CA ASN A 143 -22.66 -6.64 -12.86
C ASN A 143 -21.86 -7.84 -12.28
N VAL A 144 -21.61 -7.80 -10.98
CA VAL A 144 -20.87 -8.82 -10.22
C VAL A 144 -21.55 -9.07 -8.86
N PRO A 145 -21.27 -10.17 -8.16
CA PRO A 145 -21.88 -10.46 -6.87
C PRO A 145 -21.68 -9.31 -5.85
N GLU A 146 -22.73 -8.96 -5.11
CA GLU A 146 -22.67 -7.92 -4.08
C GLU A 146 -21.64 -8.20 -2.98
N THR A 147 -21.38 -9.47 -2.70
CA THR A 147 -20.29 -9.88 -1.77
C THR A 147 -18.91 -9.45 -2.27
N ALA A 148 -18.68 -9.51 -3.57
CA ALA A 148 -17.43 -9.08 -4.19
C ALA A 148 -17.30 -7.55 -4.15
N LYS A 149 -18.36 -6.80 -4.49
CA LYS A 149 -18.39 -5.33 -4.38
C LYS A 149 -18.07 -4.89 -2.95
N LYS A 150 -18.79 -5.44 -1.97
CA LYS A 150 -18.57 -5.13 -0.55
C LYS A 150 -17.15 -5.43 -0.10
N ALA A 151 -16.61 -6.58 -0.49
CA ALA A 151 -15.25 -6.97 -0.11
C ALA A 151 -14.19 -6.03 -0.70
N PHE A 152 -14.36 -5.57 -1.94
CA PHE A 152 -13.44 -4.65 -2.58
C PHE A 152 -13.58 -3.21 -2.05
N LEU A 153 -14.80 -2.71 -1.94
CA LEU A 153 -15.06 -1.36 -1.41
C LEU A 153 -14.65 -1.22 0.06
N GLU A 154 -14.71 -2.29 0.86
CA GLU A 154 -14.13 -2.30 2.21
C GLU A 154 -12.64 -1.95 2.18
N GLN A 155 -11.88 -2.47 1.21
CA GLN A 155 -10.44 -2.18 1.12
C GLN A 155 -10.20 -0.79 0.53
N LEU A 156 -10.90 -0.45 -0.55
CA LEU A 156 -10.72 0.82 -1.26
C LEU A 156 -11.11 2.03 -0.39
N ILE A 157 -12.22 1.91 0.35
CA ILE A 157 -12.77 3.02 1.12
C ILE A 157 -12.32 2.93 2.57
N ILE A 158 -12.80 1.93 3.31
CA ILE A 158 -12.62 1.91 4.77
C ILE A 158 -11.14 1.77 5.16
N ARG A 159 -10.43 0.82 4.53
CA ARG A 159 -9.04 0.55 4.91
C ARG A 159 -8.09 1.63 4.39
N ARG A 160 -8.29 2.05 3.15
CA ARG A 160 -7.45 3.08 2.54
C ARG A 160 -7.64 4.44 3.21
N GLU A 161 -8.87 4.85 3.49
CA GLU A 161 -9.11 6.14 4.16
C GLU A 161 -8.70 6.13 5.65
N LEU A 162 -8.70 4.96 6.30
CA LEU A 162 -8.08 4.83 7.63
C LEU A 162 -6.57 5.10 7.58
N ALA A 163 -5.88 4.60 6.55
CA ALA A 163 -4.45 4.86 6.39
C ALA A 163 -4.16 6.34 6.10
N VAL A 164 -4.97 6.99 5.26
CA VAL A 164 -4.88 8.44 5.03
C VAL A 164 -5.16 9.23 6.31
N ASN A 165 -6.18 8.83 7.08
CA ASN A 165 -6.48 9.43 8.38
C ASN A 165 -5.29 9.32 9.35
N PHE A 166 -4.65 8.16 9.41
CA PHE A 166 -3.45 7.95 10.22
C PHE A 166 -2.35 8.94 9.85
N VAL A 167 -1.95 9.00 8.59
CA VAL A 167 -0.87 9.88 8.12
C VAL A 167 -1.23 11.37 8.34
N ARG A 168 -2.49 11.75 8.14
CA ARG A 168 -2.93 13.13 8.29
C ARG A 168 -2.90 13.61 9.73
N PHE A 169 -3.32 12.79 10.69
CA PHE A 169 -3.51 13.20 12.08
C PHE A 169 -2.41 12.76 13.04
N ASN A 170 -1.45 11.96 12.56
CA ASN A 170 -0.31 11.54 13.34
C ASN A 170 0.98 12.11 12.72
N PRO A 171 1.57 13.16 13.30
CA PRO A 171 2.75 13.82 12.72
C PRO A 171 4.02 12.96 12.75
N VAL A 172 3.99 11.86 13.48
CA VAL A 172 5.12 10.91 13.63
C VAL A 172 4.82 9.54 13.01
N TYR A 173 3.93 9.52 12.01
CA TYR A 173 3.44 8.30 11.35
C TYR A 173 4.56 7.44 10.72
N ASP A 174 5.67 8.03 10.36
CA ASP A 174 6.83 7.39 9.73
C ASP A 174 7.93 6.98 10.72
N SER A 175 7.66 7.06 12.02
CA SER A 175 8.57 6.71 13.09
C SER A 175 7.94 5.77 14.12
N LEU A 176 8.77 5.25 15.04
CA LEU A 176 8.28 4.44 16.17
C LEU A 176 7.39 5.19 17.15
N GLU A 177 7.43 6.51 17.16
CA GLU A 177 6.61 7.35 18.06
C GLU A 177 5.10 7.24 17.74
N CYS A 178 4.73 6.61 16.60
CA CYS A 178 3.35 6.34 16.26
C CYS A 178 2.71 5.18 17.04
N LEU A 179 3.45 4.50 17.94
CA LEU A 179 2.97 3.35 18.69
C LEU A 179 1.73 3.65 19.54
N GLU A 180 0.85 2.66 19.61
CA GLU A 180 -0.22 2.67 20.62
C GLU A 180 0.37 2.33 22.01
N PRO A 181 -0.16 2.87 23.12
CA PRO A 181 0.39 2.66 24.45
C PRO A 181 0.50 1.18 24.88
N TRP A 182 -0.39 0.31 24.38
CA TRP A 182 -0.31 -1.12 24.66
C TRP A 182 0.87 -1.79 23.94
N ALA A 183 1.10 -1.36 22.69
CA ALA A 183 2.19 -1.91 21.88
C ALA A 183 3.55 -1.43 22.39
N ASP A 184 3.65 -0.16 22.77
CA ASP A 184 4.86 0.43 23.34
C ASP A 184 5.30 -0.35 24.61
N ARG A 185 4.40 -0.50 25.59
CA ARG A 185 4.69 -1.28 26.81
C ARG A 185 5.11 -2.72 26.49
N SER A 186 4.36 -3.38 25.62
CA SER A 186 4.65 -4.78 25.28
C SER A 186 5.98 -4.94 24.54
N LEU A 187 6.27 -4.10 23.56
CA LEU A 187 7.50 -4.17 22.79
C LEU A 187 8.73 -3.74 23.61
N ALA A 188 8.58 -2.80 24.54
CA ALA A 188 9.63 -2.42 25.47
C ALA A 188 10.05 -3.61 26.36
N GLN A 189 9.09 -4.38 26.89
CA GLN A 189 9.36 -5.59 27.68
C GLN A 189 10.13 -6.68 26.89
N HIS A 190 9.92 -6.73 25.57
CA HIS A 190 10.54 -7.70 24.67
C HIS A 190 11.76 -7.14 23.90
N SER A 191 12.22 -5.94 24.23
CA SER A 191 13.32 -5.26 23.52
C SER A 191 14.66 -6.00 23.63
N SER A 192 14.91 -6.69 24.75
CA SER A 192 16.12 -7.48 25.03
C SER A 192 16.00 -8.95 24.64
N ASP A 193 14.88 -9.39 24.09
CA ASP A 193 14.69 -10.77 23.70
C ASP A 193 15.72 -11.22 22.66
N ARG A 194 16.25 -12.43 22.87
CA ARG A 194 17.21 -13.02 21.95
C ARG A 194 16.55 -13.28 20.58
N ARG A 195 17.19 -12.80 19.53
CA ARG A 195 16.85 -13.11 18.15
C ARG A 195 17.78 -14.23 17.63
N PRO A 196 17.25 -15.43 17.34
CA PRO A 196 18.08 -16.55 16.89
C PRO A 196 18.86 -16.24 15.61
N ILE A 197 18.26 -15.46 14.72
CA ILE A 197 18.84 -15.07 13.43
C ILE A 197 18.62 -13.57 13.23
N VAL A 198 19.69 -12.88 12.84
CA VAL A 198 19.64 -11.48 12.43
C VAL A 198 20.31 -11.35 11.07
N TYR A 199 19.61 -10.70 10.13
CA TYR A 199 20.17 -10.42 8.81
C TYR A 199 20.64 -8.97 8.72
N SER A 200 21.65 -8.73 7.88
CA SER A 200 22.05 -7.38 7.49
C SER A 200 20.99 -6.78 6.53
N LYS A 201 21.06 -5.47 6.32
CA LYS A 201 20.17 -4.77 5.40
C LYS A 201 20.35 -5.28 3.97
N GLU A 202 21.60 -5.52 3.56
CA GLU A 202 22.00 -6.00 2.23
C GLU A 202 21.44 -7.40 1.97
N ARG A 203 21.53 -8.30 2.94
CA ARG A 203 20.97 -9.65 2.81
C ARG A 203 19.45 -9.68 2.71
N LEU A 204 18.77 -8.77 3.41
CA LEU A 204 17.32 -8.58 3.25
C LEU A 204 17.00 -8.02 1.87
N GLU A 205 17.74 -7.03 1.40
CA GLU A 205 17.58 -6.42 0.09
C GLU A 205 17.77 -7.44 -1.04
N SER A 206 18.82 -8.27 -0.96
CA SER A 206 19.15 -9.32 -1.95
C SER A 206 18.27 -10.56 -1.85
N ALA A 207 17.29 -10.61 -0.94
CA ALA A 207 16.45 -11.78 -0.70
C ALA A 207 17.24 -13.06 -0.34
N GLU A 208 18.29 -12.93 0.49
CA GLU A 208 19.19 -14.02 0.92
C GLU A 208 18.91 -14.45 2.36
N THR A 209 17.67 -14.82 2.66
CA THR A 209 17.30 -15.34 3.96
C THR A 209 17.09 -16.86 3.89
N HIS A 210 16.90 -17.49 5.06
CA HIS A 210 16.56 -18.92 5.14
C HIS A 210 15.08 -19.22 4.78
N ASP A 211 14.27 -18.20 4.56
CA ASP A 211 12.84 -18.33 4.30
C ASP A 211 12.53 -18.14 2.81
N PRO A 212 12.28 -19.25 2.07
CA PRO A 212 12.08 -19.16 0.62
C PRO A 212 10.82 -18.38 0.22
N LEU A 213 9.78 -18.37 1.06
CA LEU A 213 8.57 -17.62 0.79
C LEU A 213 8.80 -16.11 0.94
N TRP A 214 9.55 -15.72 1.96
CA TRP A 214 9.95 -14.33 2.17
C TRP A 214 10.86 -13.85 1.02
N ASN A 215 11.84 -14.67 0.63
CA ASN A 215 12.73 -14.35 -0.48
C ASN A 215 11.96 -14.16 -1.79
N ALA A 216 10.97 -15.02 -2.06
CA ALA A 216 10.13 -14.86 -3.25
C ALA A 216 9.32 -13.55 -3.21
N ALA A 217 8.77 -13.18 -2.05
CA ALA A 217 8.05 -11.91 -1.88
C ALA A 217 8.96 -10.69 -2.09
N GLN A 218 10.17 -10.71 -1.54
CA GLN A 218 11.18 -9.67 -1.73
C GLN A 218 11.59 -9.56 -3.21
N LYS A 219 11.86 -10.68 -3.88
CA LYS A 219 12.18 -10.72 -5.30
C LYS A 219 11.04 -10.18 -6.16
N GLN A 220 9.78 -10.55 -5.87
CA GLN A 220 8.62 -9.98 -6.57
C GLN A 220 8.65 -8.46 -6.51
N MET A 221 8.86 -7.89 -5.31
CA MET A 221 8.92 -6.45 -5.12
C MET A 221 10.03 -5.80 -5.93
N VAL A 222 11.24 -6.34 -5.86
CA VAL A 222 12.42 -5.77 -6.55
C VAL A 222 12.28 -5.85 -8.07
N LEU A 223 11.77 -6.97 -8.60
CA LEU A 223 11.64 -7.19 -10.04
C LEU A 223 10.47 -6.44 -10.68
N THR A 224 9.35 -6.29 -9.94
CA THR A 224 8.10 -5.78 -10.51
C THR A 224 7.64 -4.44 -9.95
N GLY A 225 8.30 -3.92 -8.93
CA GLY A 225 7.82 -2.74 -8.22
C GLY A 225 6.52 -2.97 -7.42
N TRP A 226 6.14 -4.25 -7.20
CA TRP A 226 4.90 -4.58 -6.53
C TRP A 226 5.00 -5.89 -5.74
N MET A 227 4.35 -5.93 -4.59
CA MET A 227 4.21 -7.13 -3.77
C MET A 227 2.75 -7.33 -3.38
N HIS A 228 2.27 -8.57 -3.42
CA HIS A 228 0.91 -8.90 -2.99
C HIS A 228 0.66 -8.50 -1.53
N ASN A 229 -0.47 -7.83 -1.23
CA ASN A 229 -0.76 -7.26 0.09
C ASN A 229 -0.68 -8.27 1.24
N TYR A 230 -1.14 -9.50 1.04
CA TYR A 230 -1.04 -10.54 2.07
C TYR A 230 0.41 -10.85 2.44
N LEU A 231 1.30 -10.84 1.44
CA LEU A 231 2.73 -11.07 1.65
C LEU A 231 3.44 -9.85 2.24
N ARG A 232 3.00 -8.61 1.95
CA ARG A 232 3.56 -7.42 2.62
C ARG A 232 3.44 -7.51 4.15
N MET A 233 2.31 -8.03 4.64
CA MET A 233 2.11 -8.25 6.07
C MET A 233 3.10 -9.27 6.64
N TYR A 234 3.24 -10.42 5.98
CA TYR A 234 4.19 -11.46 6.36
C TYR A 234 5.63 -10.96 6.29
N TRP A 235 5.99 -10.31 5.20
CA TRP A 235 7.30 -9.76 4.89
C TRP A 235 7.77 -8.77 5.99
N ALA A 236 6.95 -7.81 6.36
CA ALA A 236 7.31 -6.83 7.38
C ALA A 236 7.44 -7.47 8.78
N LYS A 237 6.60 -8.46 9.11
CA LYS A 237 6.72 -9.21 10.38
C LYS A 237 8.00 -10.02 10.46
N LYS A 238 8.49 -10.56 9.35
CA LYS A 238 9.78 -11.26 9.30
C LYS A 238 10.96 -10.30 9.43
N ILE A 239 10.85 -9.09 8.90
CA ILE A 239 11.85 -8.04 9.14
C ILE A 239 11.93 -7.72 10.64
N LEU A 240 10.79 -7.63 11.36
CA LEU A 240 10.79 -7.48 12.82
C LEU A 240 11.53 -8.62 13.52
N GLU A 241 11.23 -9.85 13.12
CA GLU A 241 11.84 -11.06 13.71
C GLU A 241 13.36 -11.09 13.53
N TRP A 242 13.87 -10.61 12.39
CA TRP A 242 15.27 -10.74 11.97
C TRP A 242 16.09 -9.46 12.05
N SER A 243 15.57 -8.41 12.60
CA SER A 243 16.32 -7.16 12.82
C SER A 243 16.85 -7.06 14.24
N PRO A 244 17.98 -6.37 14.48
CA PRO A 244 18.59 -6.29 15.81
C PRO A 244 17.72 -5.54 16.84
N SER A 245 16.85 -4.64 16.36
CA SER A 245 15.92 -3.89 17.21
C SER A 245 14.63 -3.57 16.44
N ILE A 246 13.60 -3.14 17.17
CA ILE A 246 12.31 -2.71 16.58
C ILE A 246 12.53 -1.47 15.70
N ALA A 247 13.36 -0.52 16.16
CA ALA A 247 13.71 0.68 15.40
C ALA A 247 14.36 0.32 14.06
N SER A 248 15.34 -0.59 14.10
CA SER A 248 16.01 -1.10 12.91
C SER A 248 15.03 -1.81 11.96
N ALA A 249 14.09 -2.57 12.50
CA ALA A 249 13.06 -3.25 11.71
C ALA A 249 12.15 -2.26 10.99
N TYR A 250 11.67 -1.25 11.70
CA TYR A 250 10.80 -0.20 11.15
C TYR A 250 11.49 0.55 10.01
N GLN A 251 12.71 1.02 10.26
CA GLN A 251 13.52 1.74 9.27
C GLN A 251 13.80 0.89 8.02
N ARG A 252 14.17 -0.39 8.20
CA ARG A 252 14.46 -1.31 7.09
C ARG A 252 13.21 -1.60 6.25
N ALA A 253 12.06 -1.86 6.89
CA ALA A 253 10.81 -2.12 6.20
C ALA A 253 10.35 -0.88 5.42
N THR A 254 10.40 0.30 6.02
CA THR A 254 10.06 1.56 5.36
C THR A 254 11.00 1.83 4.19
N TRP A 255 12.31 1.70 4.40
CA TRP A 255 13.29 1.94 3.35
C TRP A 255 13.13 1.00 2.16
N LEU A 256 12.95 -0.32 2.38
CA LEU A 256 12.73 -1.29 1.29
C LEU A 256 11.41 -1.02 0.56
N ASN A 257 10.34 -0.70 1.30
CA ASN A 257 9.05 -0.34 0.71
C ASN A 257 9.18 0.87 -0.21
N ASP A 258 9.76 1.96 0.29
CA ASP A 258 9.81 3.24 -0.42
C ASP A 258 10.81 3.24 -1.57
N ARG A 259 11.79 2.34 -1.52
CA ARG A 259 12.78 2.15 -2.58
C ARG A 259 12.26 1.35 -3.75
N TYR A 260 11.49 0.29 -3.50
CA TYR A 260 11.16 -0.71 -4.51
C TYR A 260 9.69 -0.78 -4.90
N GLN A 261 8.76 -0.34 -4.05
CA GLN A 261 7.34 -0.36 -4.40
C GLN A 261 6.97 0.84 -5.26
N LEU A 262 6.23 0.63 -6.35
CA LEU A 262 5.66 1.73 -7.14
C LEU A 262 4.65 2.56 -6.33
N ASP A 263 3.99 1.95 -5.35
CA ASP A 263 3.17 2.63 -4.36
C ASP A 263 3.93 2.89 -3.04
N GLY A 264 5.25 3.03 -3.11
CA GLY A 264 6.08 3.49 -2.00
C GLY A 264 5.70 4.92 -1.56
N ARG A 265 5.89 5.25 -0.29
CA ARG A 265 5.48 6.53 0.34
C ARG A 265 3.98 6.81 0.33
N ASP A 266 3.16 5.82 -0.01
CA ASP A 266 1.71 5.91 0.12
C ASP A 266 1.29 5.75 1.60
N PRO A 267 0.24 6.44 2.07
CA PRO A 267 -0.32 6.23 3.41
C PRO A 267 -0.57 4.77 3.77
N ASN A 268 -0.97 3.93 2.81
CA ASN A 268 -1.17 2.49 3.05
C ASN A 268 0.14 1.75 3.30
N GLY A 269 1.26 2.20 2.72
CA GLY A 269 2.59 1.65 2.99
C GLY A 269 2.97 1.86 4.45
N TYR A 270 2.91 3.09 4.93
CA TYR A 270 3.21 3.44 6.33
C TYR A 270 2.25 2.75 7.31
N ALA A 271 0.94 2.81 7.06
CA ALA A 271 -0.05 2.14 7.90
C ALA A 271 0.16 0.61 7.94
N GLY A 272 0.51 -0.01 6.80
CA GLY A 272 0.80 -1.44 6.70
C GLY A 272 2.04 -1.86 7.46
N ILE A 273 3.13 -1.08 7.37
CA ILE A 273 4.37 -1.31 8.12
C ILE A 273 4.13 -1.11 9.63
N ALA A 274 3.46 -0.01 10.02
CA ALA A 274 3.11 0.24 11.41
C ALA A 274 2.20 -0.86 11.98
N TRP A 275 1.21 -1.33 11.21
CA TRP A 275 0.39 -2.49 11.60
C TRP A 275 1.25 -3.75 11.82
N ALA A 276 2.18 -4.02 10.91
CA ALA A 276 2.98 -5.23 10.95
C ALA A 276 4.01 -5.24 12.09
N ILE A 277 4.68 -4.13 12.33
CA ILE A 277 5.83 -4.04 13.25
C ILE A 277 5.41 -3.60 14.65
N VAL A 278 4.49 -2.63 14.72
CA VAL A 278 4.12 -1.98 16.00
C VAL A 278 2.65 -2.14 16.37
N GLY A 279 1.88 -2.94 15.63
CA GLY A 279 0.48 -3.25 15.96
C GLY A 279 -0.50 -2.10 15.75
N LYS A 280 -0.15 -1.06 14.96
CA LYS A 280 -1.05 0.05 14.63
C LYS A 280 -2.35 -0.47 14.01
N HIS A 281 -3.50 0.05 14.41
CA HIS A 281 -4.84 -0.36 13.96
C HIS A 281 -5.22 -1.83 14.28
N ASP A 282 -4.42 -2.53 15.10
CA ASP A 282 -4.70 -3.90 15.57
C ASP A 282 -5.05 -3.89 17.07
N ARG A 283 -5.19 -5.05 17.63
CA ARG A 283 -5.42 -5.30 19.05
C ARG A 283 -4.28 -6.15 19.60
N PRO A 284 -4.08 -6.20 20.93
CA PRO A 284 -3.15 -7.15 21.56
C PRO A 284 -3.50 -8.60 21.20
N TRP A 285 -2.47 -9.38 20.91
CA TRP A 285 -2.50 -10.82 20.65
C TRP A 285 -1.77 -11.58 21.77
N PHE A 286 -1.69 -12.90 21.64
CA PHE A 286 -0.91 -13.73 22.55
C PHE A 286 0.55 -13.32 22.52
N GLU A 287 1.14 -13.13 23.69
CA GLU A 287 2.49 -12.70 23.89
C GLU A 287 3.52 -13.70 23.35
N ARG A 288 4.57 -13.21 22.72
CA ARG A 288 5.65 -14.00 22.14
C ARG A 288 6.98 -13.26 22.22
N PRO A 289 8.10 -14.00 22.36
CA PRO A 289 9.42 -13.38 22.26
C PRO A 289 9.55 -12.51 20.99
N VAL A 290 10.27 -11.40 21.10
CA VAL A 290 10.50 -10.39 20.04
C VAL A 290 9.25 -9.59 19.64
N PHE A 291 8.10 -10.22 19.56
CA PHE A 291 6.85 -9.62 19.10
C PHE A 291 6.01 -9.02 20.22
N GLY A 292 6.25 -9.43 21.48
CA GLY A 292 5.31 -9.11 22.54
C GLY A 292 3.89 -9.51 22.14
N GLN A 293 2.96 -8.60 22.30
CA GLN A 293 1.55 -8.78 21.91
C GLN A 293 1.25 -8.39 20.46
N VAL A 294 2.25 -8.03 19.66
CA VAL A 294 2.05 -7.79 18.23
C VAL A 294 1.78 -9.11 17.51
N ARG A 295 0.81 -9.10 16.63
CA ARG A 295 0.39 -10.28 15.87
C ARG A 295 1.55 -10.94 15.13
N TYR A 296 1.74 -12.24 15.31
CA TYR A 296 2.77 -13.04 14.67
C TYR A 296 2.26 -13.76 13.41
N MET A 297 3.15 -13.94 12.43
CA MET A 297 2.91 -14.77 11.24
C MET A 297 4.10 -15.70 11.00
N SER A 298 3.92 -17.01 11.16
CA SER A 298 4.96 -18.01 10.89
C SER A 298 4.97 -18.43 9.42
N LEU A 299 6.12 -18.89 8.92
CA LEU A 299 6.23 -19.50 7.59
C LEU A 299 5.22 -20.64 7.42
N ALA A 300 5.15 -21.57 8.38
CA ALA A 300 4.26 -22.72 8.31
C ALA A 300 2.77 -22.32 8.27
N SER A 301 2.33 -21.33 9.07
CA SER A 301 0.95 -20.88 9.06
C SER A 301 0.60 -20.07 7.82
N THR A 302 1.53 -19.25 7.35
CA THR A 302 1.34 -18.43 6.15
C THR A 302 1.29 -19.29 4.90
N GLY A 303 2.25 -20.21 4.74
CA GLY A 303 2.33 -21.10 3.57
C GLY A 303 1.17 -22.08 3.42
N ARG A 304 0.37 -22.32 4.50
CA ARG A 304 -0.85 -23.12 4.43
C ARG A 304 -2.11 -22.34 4.03
N LYS A 305 -2.04 -21.02 3.99
CA LYS A 305 -3.20 -20.16 3.66
C LYS A 305 -3.50 -20.10 2.17
N PHE A 306 -2.54 -20.45 1.33
CA PHE A 306 -2.59 -20.41 -0.12
C PHE A 306 -1.55 -21.38 -0.70
N ASP A 307 -1.55 -21.57 -2.01
CA ASP A 307 -0.53 -22.41 -2.66
C ASP A 307 0.81 -21.68 -2.77
N SER A 308 1.56 -21.71 -1.68
CA SER A 308 2.87 -21.05 -1.59
C SER A 308 3.90 -21.65 -2.54
N LYS A 309 3.79 -22.94 -2.92
CA LYS A 309 4.69 -23.57 -3.89
C LYS A 309 4.46 -23.01 -5.28
N SER A 310 3.19 -22.90 -5.70
CA SER A 310 2.83 -22.28 -6.98
C SER A 310 3.30 -20.83 -7.05
N TYR A 311 3.07 -20.06 -5.98
CA TYR A 311 3.54 -18.67 -5.90
C TYR A 311 5.06 -18.57 -6.06
N MET A 312 5.84 -19.35 -5.30
CA MET A 312 7.31 -19.34 -5.41
C MET A 312 7.79 -19.76 -6.81
N ALA A 313 7.13 -20.73 -7.44
CA ALA A 313 7.45 -21.15 -8.80
C ALA A 313 7.18 -20.03 -9.83
N GLN A 314 6.08 -19.27 -9.66
CA GLN A 314 5.79 -18.10 -10.51
C GLN A 314 6.89 -17.04 -10.39
N ILE A 315 7.35 -16.73 -9.17
CA ILE A 315 8.43 -15.75 -8.97
C ILE A 315 9.77 -16.26 -9.52
N ALA A 316 10.10 -17.53 -9.37
CA ALA A 316 11.30 -18.10 -9.95
C ALA A 316 11.27 -18.09 -11.50
N LYS A 317 10.09 -18.22 -12.12
CA LYS A 317 9.92 -18.04 -13.57
C LYS A 317 10.13 -16.58 -13.97
N LEU A 318 9.57 -15.65 -13.20
CA LEU A 318 9.74 -14.21 -13.41
C LEU A 318 11.22 -13.80 -13.33
N GLU A 319 11.93 -14.26 -12.31
CA GLU A 319 13.35 -13.98 -12.12
C GLU A 319 14.18 -14.42 -13.35
N ARG A 320 13.93 -15.63 -13.87
CA ARG A 320 14.61 -16.10 -15.09
C ARG A 320 14.32 -15.29 -16.35
N ALA A 321 13.17 -14.64 -16.41
CA ALA A 321 12.80 -13.79 -17.54
C ALA A 321 13.43 -12.38 -17.48
N HIS A 322 14.01 -12.00 -16.34
CA HIS A 322 14.68 -10.71 -16.13
C HIS A 322 16.22 -10.81 -16.20
N VAL A 323 16.77 -12.02 -16.31
CA VAL A 323 18.19 -12.31 -16.58
C VAL A 323 18.40 -12.45 -18.08
#